data_88493bbb6b81bd2eb1b7a8818a0c142c
#
_entry.id   88493bbb6b81bd2eb1b7a8818a0c142c
#
_cell.length_a   1.000
_cell.length_b   1.000
_cell.length_c   1.000
_cell.angle_alpha   90.00
_cell.angle_beta   90.00
_cell.angle_gamma   90.00
#
_symmetry.space_group_name_H-M   'P 1'
#
loop_
_entity.id
_entity.type
_entity.pdbx_description
1 polymer ?
#
loop_
_entity_poly.entity_id
_entity_poly.type
_entity_poly.pdbx_seq_one_letter_code
_entity_poly.pdbx_strand_id
1 'polypeptide(L)'
;MTTMPETATPGAAAPKDNDILLEVQDLQMHFPVGSGFLSRKPTGYVKAVDGVSFTVKRGETLGLVGESGCGKTTTGRCILQLYKPTGGKVIFEGRELNNLSSKEMRGMRREMQVIFQDPYSSLNPRMTAGNIIGEPLIVHGLVEGKEEYREKVADLLQNVGLNPYMADRFPHEFSGGQR
;
A
#
# COMPACT_ATOMS: atom_id res chain seq x y z
N MET A 1 -5.91 20.14 -41.75
CA MET A 1 -5.32 19.09 -40.93
C MET A 1 -4.09 19.67 -40.26
N THR A 2 -4.23 20.19 -39.07
CA THR A 2 -3.15 20.85 -38.33
C THR A 2 -2.74 19.89 -37.22
N THR A 3 -1.54 19.32 -37.32
CA THR A 3 -0.94 18.46 -36.31
C THR A 3 -0.45 19.32 -35.15
N MET A 4 -0.97 19.09 -33.93
CA MET A 4 -0.46 19.70 -32.72
C MET A 4 0.89 19.02 -32.31
N PRO A 5 1.87 19.77 -31.82
CA PRO A 5 3.12 19.20 -31.38
C PRO A 5 2.93 18.53 -30.01
N GLU A 6 3.42 17.30 -29.91
CA GLU A 6 3.54 16.48 -28.71
C GLU A 6 4.49 17.15 -27.71
N THR A 7 3.97 17.60 -26.58
CA THR A 7 4.77 18.16 -25.49
C THR A 7 5.49 17.05 -24.76
N ALA A 8 6.76 16.87 -25.07
CA ALA A 8 7.65 15.99 -24.33
C ALA A 8 7.84 16.51 -22.89
N THR A 9 7.49 15.71 -21.90
CA THR A 9 7.80 15.94 -20.48
C THR A 9 9.30 15.71 -20.27
N PRO A 10 10.04 16.65 -19.67
CA PRO A 10 11.49 16.48 -19.49
C PRO A 10 11.79 15.59 -18.29
N GLY A 11 12.58 14.53 -18.50
CA GLY A 11 13.52 14.03 -17.50
C GLY A 11 13.14 12.85 -16.63
N ALA A 12 12.50 11.82 -17.17
CA ALA A 12 12.67 10.50 -16.58
C ALA A 12 13.92 9.86 -17.22
N ALA A 13 14.97 9.67 -16.43
CA ALA A 13 16.12 8.87 -16.86
C ALA A 13 15.60 7.47 -17.26
N ALA A 14 15.96 7.01 -18.47
CA ALA A 14 15.60 5.69 -18.94
C ALA A 14 16.00 4.64 -17.89
N PRO A 15 15.09 3.71 -17.49
CA PRO A 15 15.41 2.71 -16.49
C PRO A 15 16.59 1.87 -16.98
N LYS A 16 17.62 1.73 -16.16
CA LYS A 16 18.69 0.78 -16.39
C LYS A 16 18.07 -0.61 -16.41
N ASP A 17 18.47 -1.46 -17.32
CA ASP A 17 17.84 -2.76 -17.66
C ASP A 17 17.77 -3.79 -16.49
N ASN A 18 18.19 -3.41 -15.30
CA ASN A 18 18.27 -4.24 -14.10
C ASN A 18 17.70 -3.56 -12.83
N ASP A 19 16.81 -2.57 -12.96
CA ASP A 19 16.26 -1.83 -11.81
C ASP A 19 14.93 -2.45 -11.34
N ILE A 20 14.99 -3.69 -10.86
CA ILE A 20 13.82 -4.39 -10.27
C ILE A 20 13.49 -3.75 -8.93
N LEU A 21 12.29 -3.16 -8.81
CA LEU A 21 11.77 -2.59 -7.59
C LEU A 21 11.16 -3.65 -6.69
N LEU A 22 10.34 -4.53 -7.27
CA LEU A 22 9.65 -5.61 -6.57
C LEU A 22 9.85 -6.93 -7.30
N GLU A 23 10.19 -7.98 -6.56
CA GLU A 23 10.25 -9.35 -7.06
C GLU A 23 9.43 -10.24 -6.13
N VAL A 24 8.50 -10.99 -6.72
CA VAL A 24 7.67 -11.98 -6.05
C VAL A 24 8.03 -13.35 -6.62
N GLN A 25 8.44 -14.28 -5.74
CA GLN A 25 8.89 -15.61 -6.11
C GLN A 25 8.01 -16.66 -5.44
N ASP A 26 7.32 -17.47 -6.23
CA ASP A 26 6.51 -18.62 -5.79
C ASP A 26 5.60 -18.30 -4.60
N LEU A 27 4.96 -17.14 -4.62
CA LEU A 27 4.16 -16.62 -3.50
C LEU A 27 2.98 -17.54 -3.21
N GLN A 28 2.85 -17.98 -1.97
CA GLN A 28 1.77 -18.83 -1.50
C GLN A 28 1.09 -18.22 -0.27
N MET A 29 -0.24 -18.25 -0.26
CA MET A 29 -1.05 -17.90 0.90
C MET A 29 -2.20 -18.88 1.04
N HIS A 30 -2.07 -19.78 1.99
CA HIS A 30 -3.03 -20.83 2.29
C HIS A 30 -3.68 -20.55 3.65
N PHE A 31 -4.98 -20.33 3.67
CA PHE A 31 -5.75 -20.10 4.90
C PHE A 31 -6.26 -21.43 5.47
N PRO A 32 -5.99 -21.75 6.73
CA PRO A 32 -6.52 -22.97 7.35
C PRO A 32 -8.04 -22.88 7.51
N VAL A 33 -8.74 -23.98 7.21
CA VAL A 33 -10.19 -24.11 7.36
C VAL A 33 -10.51 -25.23 8.35
N GLY A 34 -11.56 -25.03 9.18
CA GLY A 34 -12.13 -26.09 10.01
C GLY A 34 -11.28 -26.48 11.21
N SER A 35 -10.89 -25.53 12.07
CA SER A 35 -10.47 -25.88 13.44
C SER A 35 -11.71 -26.11 14.29
N GLY A 36 -12.10 -27.39 14.50
CA GLY A 36 -13.14 -27.75 15.47
C GLY A 36 -12.70 -27.39 16.89
N PHE A 37 -13.66 -27.07 17.78
CA PHE A 37 -13.44 -26.65 19.18
C PHE A 37 -12.55 -27.61 19.98
N LEU A 38 -12.43 -28.88 19.56
CA LEU A 38 -11.60 -29.92 20.18
C LEU A 38 -10.38 -30.36 19.37
N SER A 39 -10.25 -29.94 18.09
CA SER A 39 -9.12 -30.36 17.24
C SER A 39 -8.24 -29.14 16.90
N ARG A 40 -6.99 -29.16 17.35
CA ARG A 40 -5.96 -28.14 17.02
C ARG A 40 -5.46 -28.23 15.57
N LYS A 41 -5.88 -29.21 14.79
CA LYS A 41 -5.43 -29.38 13.39
C LYS A 41 -6.51 -28.89 12.44
N PRO A 42 -6.16 -28.06 11.43
CA PRO A 42 -7.08 -27.65 10.38
C PRO A 42 -7.53 -28.88 9.58
N THR A 43 -8.80 -28.91 9.19
CA THR A 43 -9.37 -29.97 8.32
C THR A 43 -8.99 -29.78 6.85
N GLY A 44 -8.53 -28.58 6.46
CA GLY A 44 -8.12 -28.27 5.09
C GLY A 44 -7.51 -26.88 4.97
N TYR A 45 -7.17 -26.48 3.76
CA TYR A 45 -6.64 -25.17 3.46
C TYR A 45 -7.32 -24.58 2.22
N VAL A 46 -7.68 -23.29 2.28
CA VAL A 46 -8.06 -22.51 1.11
C VAL A 46 -6.79 -21.89 0.53
N LYS A 47 -6.42 -22.30 -0.66
CA LYS A 47 -5.27 -21.79 -1.40
C LYS A 47 -5.67 -20.50 -2.12
N ALA A 48 -5.58 -19.38 -1.40
CA ALA A 48 -5.96 -18.07 -1.94
C ALA A 48 -4.92 -17.52 -2.93
N VAL A 49 -3.65 -17.86 -2.75
CA VAL A 49 -2.55 -17.64 -3.69
C VAL A 49 -1.71 -18.91 -3.67
N ASP A 50 -1.38 -19.44 -4.85
CA ASP A 50 -0.70 -20.74 -4.97
C ASP A 50 0.35 -20.69 -6.10
N GLY A 51 1.57 -20.23 -5.78
CA GLY A 51 2.71 -20.24 -6.67
C GLY A 51 2.78 -19.08 -7.67
N VAL A 52 2.49 -17.85 -7.24
CA VAL A 52 2.54 -16.68 -8.13
C VAL A 52 3.93 -16.06 -8.11
N SER A 53 4.48 -15.79 -9.31
CA SER A 53 5.80 -15.16 -9.50
C SER A 53 5.72 -14.05 -10.54
N PHE A 54 6.30 -12.89 -10.26
CA PHE A 54 6.44 -11.76 -11.17
C PHE A 54 7.45 -10.75 -10.64
N THR A 55 7.85 -9.83 -11.50
CA THR A 55 8.71 -8.69 -11.16
C THR A 55 8.06 -7.39 -11.58
N VAL A 56 8.38 -6.30 -10.89
CA VAL A 56 7.99 -4.93 -11.25
C VAL A 56 9.25 -4.07 -11.24
N LYS A 57 9.53 -3.40 -12.34
CA LYS A 57 10.65 -2.47 -12.45
C LYS A 57 10.29 -1.10 -11.86
N ARG A 58 11.29 -0.32 -11.51
CA ARG A 58 11.10 1.06 -11.06
C ARG A 58 10.46 1.90 -12.17
N GLY A 59 9.38 2.62 -11.85
CA GLY A 59 8.60 3.39 -12.81
C GLY A 59 7.62 2.57 -13.66
N GLU A 60 7.56 1.24 -13.48
CA GLU A 60 6.62 0.36 -14.17
C GLU A 60 5.27 0.30 -13.43
N THR A 61 4.19 0.14 -14.18
CA THR A 61 2.86 -0.17 -13.65
C THR A 61 2.47 -1.60 -14.06
N LEU A 62 2.27 -2.47 -13.07
CA LEU A 62 1.78 -3.84 -13.28
C LEU A 62 0.28 -3.93 -12.93
N GLY A 63 -0.54 -4.32 -13.90
CA GLY A 63 -1.96 -4.61 -13.70
C GLY A 63 -2.21 -6.06 -13.31
N LEU A 64 -2.80 -6.30 -12.12
CA LEU A 64 -3.23 -7.63 -11.69
C LEU A 64 -4.72 -7.82 -12.00
N VAL A 65 -5.05 -8.65 -12.99
CA VAL A 65 -6.40 -8.86 -13.50
C VAL A 65 -6.89 -10.27 -13.20
N GLY A 66 -8.19 -10.45 -13.05
CA GLY A 66 -8.84 -11.74 -12.81
C GLY A 66 -10.22 -11.58 -12.17
N GLU A 67 -10.96 -12.67 -12.06
CA GLU A 67 -12.31 -12.71 -11.48
C GLU A 67 -12.34 -12.35 -9.99
N SER A 68 -13.54 -12.03 -9.48
CA SER A 68 -13.71 -11.81 -8.03
C SER A 68 -13.33 -13.08 -7.25
N GLY A 69 -12.55 -12.92 -6.20
CA GLY A 69 -12.11 -14.06 -5.38
C GLY A 69 -10.86 -14.81 -5.86
N CYS A 70 -10.27 -14.47 -7.03
CA CYS A 70 -9.08 -15.17 -7.56
C CYS A 70 -7.75 -14.83 -6.84
N GLY A 71 -7.77 -14.12 -5.72
CA GLY A 71 -6.58 -13.89 -4.90
C GLY A 71 -5.85 -12.55 -5.10
N LYS A 72 -6.28 -11.65 -6.01
CA LYS A 72 -5.63 -10.34 -6.26
C LYS A 72 -5.37 -9.53 -4.99
N THR A 73 -6.40 -9.32 -4.22
CA THR A 73 -6.31 -8.56 -2.95
C THR A 73 -5.41 -9.27 -1.94
N THR A 74 -5.47 -10.60 -1.90
CA THR A 74 -4.60 -11.42 -1.03
C THR A 74 -3.14 -11.27 -1.44
N THR A 75 -2.84 -11.32 -2.75
CA THR A 75 -1.49 -11.10 -3.28
C THR A 75 -0.95 -9.73 -2.87
N GLY A 76 -1.72 -8.65 -3.07
CA GLY A 76 -1.32 -7.30 -2.64
C GLY A 76 -1.08 -7.20 -1.12
N ARG A 77 -1.93 -7.82 -0.30
CA ARG A 77 -1.75 -7.86 1.15
C ARG A 77 -0.53 -8.66 1.59
N CYS A 78 -0.17 -9.73 0.88
CA CYS A 78 1.05 -10.49 1.11
C CYS A 78 2.29 -9.68 0.75
N ILE A 79 2.28 -8.95 -0.37
CA ILE A 79 3.39 -8.06 -0.77
C ILE A 79 3.64 -7.00 0.31
N LEU A 80 2.58 -6.38 0.82
CA LEU A 80 2.67 -5.37 1.90
C LEU A 80 2.94 -5.98 3.29
N GLN A 81 3.11 -7.30 3.39
CA GLN A 81 3.27 -8.02 4.66
C GLN A 81 2.13 -7.75 5.67
N LEU A 82 0.93 -7.43 5.17
CA LEU A 82 -0.30 -7.39 5.99
C LEU A 82 -0.81 -8.82 6.27
N TYR A 83 -0.57 -9.74 5.34
CA TYR A 83 -0.64 -11.18 5.56
C TYR A 83 0.76 -11.75 5.43
N LYS A 84 1.18 -12.56 6.40
CA LYS A 84 2.44 -13.27 6.30
C LYS A 84 2.26 -14.45 5.32
N PRO A 85 2.97 -14.47 4.18
CA PRO A 85 2.89 -15.57 3.23
C PRO A 85 3.16 -16.93 3.88
N THR A 86 2.48 -17.97 3.40
CA THR A 86 2.71 -19.35 3.86
C THR A 86 3.85 -20.00 3.11
N GLY A 87 4.25 -19.46 1.94
CA GLY A 87 5.38 -19.89 1.13
C GLY A 87 5.81 -18.82 0.14
N GLY A 88 6.96 -19.04 -0.50
CA GLY A 88 7.55 -18.12 -1.44
C GLY A 88 8.23 -16.92 -0.79
N LYS A 89 8.64 -15.94 -1.61
CA LYS A 89 9.39 -14.75 -1.18
C LYS A 89 8.85 -13.49 -1.81
N VAL A 90 8.93 -12.41 -1.05
CA VAL A 90 8.69 -11.04 -1.52
C VAL A 90 9.97 -10.24 -1.27
N ILE A 91 10.56 -9.73 -2.34
CA ILE A 91 11.80 -8.95 -2.32
C ILE A 91 11.48 -7.55 -2.83
N PHE A 92 11.74 -6.53 -2.02
CA PHE A 92 11.54 -5.13 -2.36
C PHE A 92 12.87 -4.40 -2.25
N GLU A 93 13.29 -3.73 -3.31
CA GLU A 93 14.60 -3.06 -3.42
C GLU A 93 15.77 -3.98 -3.00
N GLY A 94 15.72 -5.25 -3.44
CA GLY A 94 16.74 -6.25 -3.11
C GLY A 94 16.68 -6.80 -1.68
N ARG A 95 15.71 -6.39 -0.84
CA ARG A 95 15.53 -6.86 0.54
C ARG A 95 14.37 -7.82 0.66
N GLU A 96 14.58 -9.02 1.16
CA GLU A 96 13.52 -9.99 1.43
C GLU A 96 12.66 -9.53 2.62
N LEU A 97 11.36 -9.29 2.38
CA LEU A 97 10.44 -8.76 3.38
C LEU A 97 9.95 -9.81 4.37
N ASN A 98 9.87 -11.08 3.96
CA ASN A 98 9.28 -12.16 4.74
C ASN A 98 9.94 -12.37 6.11
N ASN A 99 11.24 -12.07 6.22
CA ASN A 99 12.06 -12.32 7.38
C ASN A 99 12.38 -11.07 8.21
N LEU A 100 11.83 -9.91 7.82
CA LEU A 100 12.06 -8.67 8.55
C LEU A 100 11.37 -8.68 9.91
N SER A 101 12.05 -8.12 10.91
CA SER A 101 11.44 -7.82 12.20
C SER A 101 10.38 -6.72 12.07
N SER A 102 9.49 -6.61 13.06
CA SER A 102 8.45 -5.57 13.07
C SER A 102 9.03 -4.15 13.01
N LYS A 103 10.24 -3.94 13.57
CA LYS A 103 10.93 -2.64 13.53
C LYS A 103 11.43 -2.33 12.13
N GLU A 104 12.07 -3.29 11.47
CA GLU A 104 12.56 -3.13 10.09
C GLU A 104 11.40 -2.96 9.11
N MET A 105 10.33 -3.76 9.25
CA MET A 105 9.14 -3.64 8.42
C MET A 105 8.45 -2.28 8.58
N ARG A 106 8.47 -1.67 9.76
CA ARG A 106 7.97 -0.30 9.96
C ARG A 106 8.78 0.72 9.14
N GLY A 107 10.09 0.55 9.03
CA GLY A 107 10.93 1.35 8.14
C GLY A 107 10.52 1.18 6.67
N MET A 108 10.34 -0.07 6.22
CA MET A 108 9.96 -0.36 4.83
C MET A 108 8.58 0.21 4.45
N ARG A 109 7.64 0.32 5.38
CA ARG A 109 6.31 0.91 5.13
C ARG A 109 6.33 2.39 4.75
N ARG A 110 7.44 3.09 4.92
CA ARG A 110 7.63 4.46 4.41
C ARG A 110 7.79 4.48 2.90
N GLU A 111 8.37 3.41 2.34
CA GLU A 111 8.64 3.26 0.92
C GLU A 111 7.52 2.49 0.17
N MET A 112 6.61 1.86 0.92
CA MET A 112 5.52 1.04 0.39
C MET A 112 4.18 1.58 0.89
N GLN A 113 3.37 2.13 0.00
CA GLN A 113 2.06 2.69 0.34
C GLN A 113 0.93 1.88 -0.32
N VAL A 114 -0.26 1.96 0.26
CA VAL A 114 -1.46 1.31 -0.26
C VAL A 114 -2.61 2.30 -0.34
N ILE A 115 -3.34 2.27 -1.45
CA ILE A 115 -4.62 2.96 -1.61
C ILE A 115 -5.70 1.89 -1.62
N PHE A 116 -6.60 1.95 -0.63
CA PHE A 116 -7.69 0.99 -0.54
C PHE A 116 -8.81 1.32 -1.54
N GLN A 117 -9.44 0.28 -2.06
CA GLN A 117 -10.52 0.40 -3.06
C GLN A 117 -11.74 1.13 -2.51
N ASP A 118 -12.08 0.93 -1.24
CA ASP A 118 -13.18 1.61 -0.56
C ASP A 118 -12.67 2.71 0.38
N PRO A 119 -12.83 3.99 -0.02
CA PRO A 119 -12.40 5.11 0.82
C PRO A 119 -13.27 5.28 2.08
N TYR A 120 -14.52 4.75 2.08
CA TYR A 120 -15.41 4.90 3.23
C TYR A 120 -15.00 4.02 4.40
N SER A 121 -14.60 2.78 4.13
CA SER A 121 -14.16 1.83 5.16
C SER A 121 -12.70 1.98 5.55
N SER A 122 -11.89 2.72 4.76
CA SER A 122 -10.46 2.88 5.01
C SER A 122 -10.13 3.96 6.04
N LEU A 123 -11.02 4.93 6.25
CA LEU A 123 -10.83 6.06 7.15
C LEU A 123 -11.57 5.85 8.48
N ASN A 124 -10.93 6.17 9.61
CA ASN A 124 -11.58 6.16 10.90
C ASN A 124 -12.59 7.32 10.98
N PRO A 125 -13.92 7.07 11.08
CA PRO A 125 -14.92 8.12 11.05
C PRO A 125 -14.94 9.02 12.30
N ARG A 126 -14.21 8.63 13.35
CA ARG A 126 -14.09 9.37 14.61
C ARG A 126 -12.86 10.28 14.67
N MET A 127 -12.03 10.25 13.64
CA MET A 127 -10.84 11.09 13.53
C MET A 127 -11.07 12.18 12.49
N THR A 128 -10.52 13.37 12.71
CA THR A 128 -10.50 14.43 11.70
C THR A 128 -9.51 14.10 10.58
N ALA A 129 -9.69 14.69 9.41
CA ALA A 129 -8.79 14.50 8.27
C ALA A 129 -7.34 14.83 8.64
N GLY A 130 -7.12 15.93 9.35
CA GLY A 130 -5.79 16.33 9.82
C GLY A 130 -5.14 15.29 10.73
N ASN A 131 -5.93 14.64 11.61
CA ASN A 131 -5.40 13.57 12.46
C ASN A 131 -5.04 12.32 11.66
N ILE A 132 -5.87 11.94 10.67
CA ILE A 132 -5.62 10.79 9.81
C ILE A 132 -4.36 11.02 8.96
N ILE A 133 -4.24 12.21 8.33
CA ILE A 133 -3.08 12.59 7.50
C ILE A 133 -1.81 12.72 8.33
N GLY A 134 -1.94 13.26 9.54
CA GLY A 134 -0.80 13.54 10.41
C GLY A 134 -0.31 12.35 11.24
N GLU A 135 -1.11 11.28 11.41
CA GLU A 135 -0.73 10.10 12.17
C GLU A 135 0.60 9.48 11.69
N PRO A 136 0.81 9.25 10.37
CA PRO A 136 2.09 8.75 9.86
C PRO A 136 3.27 9.68 10.16
N LEU A 137 3.07 11.00 10.18
CA LEU A 137 4.13 11.97 10.51
C LEU A 137 4.65 11.76 11.94
N ILE A 138 3.72 11.52 12.87
CA ILE A 138 4.05 11.24 14.28
C ILE A 138 4.69 9.85 14.42
N VAL A 139 4.08 8.82 13.83
CA VAL A 139 4.54 7.42 13.95
C VAL A 139 5.95 7.24 13.40
N HIS A 140 6.31 7.98 12.36
CA HIS A 140 7.63 7.92 11.73
C HIS A 140 8.60 9.00 12.21
N GLY A 141 8.23 9.83 13.19
CA GLY A 141 9.08 10.88 13.74
C GLY A 141 9.48 11.93 12.69
N LEU A 142 8.56 12.31 11.81
CA LEU A 142 8.79 13.26 10.71
C LEU A 142 8.48 14.71 11.11
N VAL A 143 8.02 14.94 12.33
CA VAL A 143 7.66 16.26 12.87
C VAL A 143 8.13 16.39 14.30
N GLU A 144 8.61 17.59 14.66
CA GLU A 144 9.08 17.95 16.00
C GLU A 144 8.18 19.05 16.59
N GLY A 145 6.95 18.72 16.96
CA GLY A 145 6.05 19.66 17.63
C GLY A 145 4.79 19.99 16.84
N LYS A 146 3.93 20.82 17.50
CA LYS A 146 2.58 21.08 16.99
C LYS A 146 2.55 22.03 15.79
N GLU A 147 3.45 22.97 15.72
CA GLU A 147 3.53 23.95 14.64
C GLU A 147 3.91 23.26 13.32
N GLU A 148 5.05 22.57 13.34
CA GLU A 148 5.52 21.81 12.16
C GLU A 148 4.52 20.73 11.70
N TYR A 149 3.84 20.07 12.66
CA TYR A 149 2.77 19.12 12.35
C TYR A 149 1.63 19.80 11.56
N ARG A 150 1.16 20.99 12.00
CA ARG A 150 0.09 21.71 11.33
C ARG A 150 0.49 22.20 9.95
N GLU A 151 1.69 22.71 9.80
CA GLU A 151 2.24 23.16 8.51
C GLU A 151 2.31 21.99 7.53
N LYS A 152 2.91 20.87 7.92
CA LYS A 152 3.00 19.68 7.06
C LYS A 152 1.64 19.10 6.66
N VAL A 153 0.69 19.05 7.58
CA VAL A 153 -0.68 18.61 7.26
C VAL A 153 -1.35 19.58 6.28
N ALA A 154 -1.17 20.89 6.46
CA ALA A 154 -1.69 21.90 5.55
C ALA A 154 -1.09 21.77 4.14
N ASP A 155 0.22 21.60 4.04
CA ASP A 155 0.93 21.38 2.78
C ASP A 155 0.46 20.12 2.06
N LEU A 156 0.29 19.01 2.79
CA LEU A 156 -0.21 17.75 2.21
C LEU A 156 -1.63 17.90 1.65
N LEU A 157 -2.51 18.62 2.34
CA LEU A 157 -3.84 18.94 1.83
C LEU A 157 -3.78 19.79 0.55
N GLN A 158 -2.94 20.83 0.53
CA GLN A 158 -2.76 21.70 -0.64
C GLN A 158 -2.22 20.92 -1.84
N ASN A 159 -1.27 20.01 -1.62
CA ASN A 159 -0.67 19.19 -2.69
C ASN A 159 -1.69 18.32 -3.43
N VAL A 160 -2.79 17.96 -2.77
CA VAL A 160 -3.90 17.21 -3.40
C VAL A 160 -5.10 18.10 -3.77
N GLY A 161 -4.93 19.44 -3.75
CA GLY A 161 -5.94 20.40 -4.13
C GLY A 161 -7.05 20.62 -3.09
N LEU A 162 -6.82 20.21 -1.84
CA LEU A 162 -7.74 20.46 -0.73
C LEU A 162 -7.32 21.71 0.05
N ASN A 163 -8.30 22.42 0.61
CA ASN A 163 -8.01 23.59 1.42
C ASN A 163 -7.54 23.18 2.84
N PRO A 164 -6.50 23.80 3.41
CA PRO A 164 -5.99 23.49 4.75
C PRO A 164 -7.03 23.51 5.87
N TYR A 165 -8.06 24.38 5.81
CA TYR A 165 -9.13 24.39 6.83
C TYR A 165 -9.93 23.08 6.88
N MET A 166 -9.82 22.22 5.85
CA MET A 166 -10.46 20.91 5.85
C MET A 166 -9.79 19.92 6.81
N ALA A 167 -8.64 20.24 7.39
CA ALA A 167 -7.97 19.42 8.38
C ALA A 167 -8.87 19.10 9.60
N ASP A 168 -9.73 20.01 9.99
CA ASP A 168 -10.62 19.86 11.15
C ASP A 168 -11.92 19.10 10.82
N ARG A 169 -12.17 18.78 9.53
CA ARG A 169 -13.37 18.05 9.11
C ARG A 169 -13.23 16.54 9.33
N PHE A 170 -14.37 15.91 9.56
CA PHE A 170 -14.47 14.46 9.63
C PHE A 170 -14.64 13.83 8.24
N PRO A 171 -14.28 12.55 8.04
CA PRO A 171 -14.41 11.87 6.75
C PRO A 171 -15.80 11.97 6.10
N HIS A 172 -16.87 11.93 6.88
CA HIS A 172 -18.24 12.03 6.34
C HIS A 172 -18.60 13.40 5.74
N GLU A 173 -17.81 14.44 6.02
CA GLU A 173 -17.98 15.80 5.47
C GLU A 173 -17.28 16.00 4.12
N PHE A 174 -16.59 14.97 3.62
CA PHE A 174 -15.93 14.98 2.32
C PHE A 174 -16.75 14.23 1.27
N SER A 175 -16.67 14.67 0.02
CA SER A 175 -17.19 13.90 -1.11
C SER A 175 -16.39 12.61 -1.34
N GLY A 176 -16.96 11.64 -2.08
CA GLY A 176 -16.27 10.39 -2.39
C GLY A 176 -14.92 10.59 -3.08
N GLY A 177 -14.84 11.54 -4.01
CA GLY A 177 -13.60 11.87 -4.72
C GLY A 177 -12.57 12.62 -3.88
N GLN A 178 -13.01 13.37 -2.86
CA GLN A 178 -12.10 14.06 -1.93
C GLN A 178 -11.47 13.11 -0.90
N ARG A 179 -12.09 11.95 -0.64
CA ARG A 179 -11.57 10.93 0.29
C ARG A 179 -10.50 10.08 -0.33
#